data_784d5bead19d36c8411d0b859ad6c1a0
#
_entry.id   784d5bead19d36c8411d0b859ad6c1a0
#
_cell.length_a   1.000
_cell.length_b   1.000
_cell.length_c   1.000
_cell.angle_alpha   90.00
_cell.angle_beta   90.00
_cell.angle_gamma   90.00
#
_symmetry.space_group_name_H-M   'P 1'
#
loop_
_entity.id
_entity.type
_entity.pdbx_description
1 polymer ?
#
loop_
_entity_poly.entity_id
_entity_poly.type
_entity_poly.pdbx_seq_one_letter_code
_entity_poly.pdbx_strand_id
1 'polypeptide(L)'
;MASGGSPVVAVVKDLFFVARIRETARLAGVPLTFARTSDEIAAALTGTPRFVLLDLTAGLDYETILGAAAAAGVPVLGFTTHALARQTQPWHARCERVVTKETLTAELPALLREGVRRIAV
;
A
#
# COMPACT_ATOMS: atom_id res chain seq x y z
N MET A 1 25.14 1.08 6.25
CA MET A 1 24.18 1.07 5.20
C MET A 1 22.83 0.64 5.72
N ALA A 2 21.85 1.32 5.33
CA ALA A 2 20.53 0.97 5.78
C ALA A 2 20.17 -0.40 5.26
N SER A 3 20.00 -1.34 6.14
CA SER A 3 19.48 -2.62 5.75
C SER A 3 18.01 -2.42 5.39
N GLY A 4 17.56 -3.08 4.43
CA GLY A 4 16.15 -3.04 4.06
C GLY A 4 15.78 -2.00 3.02
N GLY A 5 16.60 -1.03 2.78
CA GLY A 5 16.34 -0.06 1.74
C GLY A 5 15.11 0.79 2.01
N SER A 6 14.37 1.09 0.96
CA SER A 6 13.22 1.99 1.03
C SER A 6 12.04 1.35 1.74
N PRO A 7 11.27 2.14 2.49
CA PRO A 7 10.11 1.58 3.19
C PRO A 7 8.89 1.40 2.28
N VAL A 8 7.96 0.60 2.76
CA VAL A 8 6.60 0.55 2.24
C VAL A 8 5.82 1.64 2.97
N VAL A 9 5.04 2.42 2.25
CA VAL A 9 4.15 3.42 2.86
C VAL A 9 2.76 2.83 2.90
N ALA A 10 2.21 2.67 4.10
CA ALA A 10 0.87 2.09 4.26
C ALA A 10 -0.14 3.17 4.62
N VAL A 11 -1.22 3.24 3.85
CA VAL A 11 -2.31 4.18 4.04
C VAL A 11 -3.55 3.34 4.35
N VAL A 12 -3.74 3.05 5.64
CA VAL A 12 -4.75 2.12 6.13
C VAL A 12 -5.38 2.70 7.39
N LYS A 13 -6.70 2.63 7.50
CA LYS A 13 -7.43 3.20 8.64
C LYS A 13 -7.76 2.19 9.74
N ASP A 14 -8.00 0.95 9.38
CA ASP A 14 -8.40 -0.09 10.34
C ASP A 14 -7.25 -0.39 11.29
N LEU A 15 -7.42 -0.06 12.57
CA LEU A 15 -6.35 -0.19 13.56
C LEU A 15 -5.90 -1.63 13.77
N PHE A 16 -6.81 -2.58 13.68
CA PHE A 16 -6.44 -3.98 13.82
C PHE A 16 -5.57 -4.43 12.66
N PHE A 17 -5.92 -3.97 11.48
CA PHE A 17 -5.14 -4.31 10.30
C PHE A 17 -3.79 -3.59 10.28
N VAL A 18 -3.76 -2.35 10.77
CA VAL A 18 -2.50 -1.61 10.96
C VAL A 18 -1.55 -2.40 11.84
N ALA A 19 -2.05 -2.92 12.97
CA ALA A 19 -1.22 -3.70 13.88
C ALA A 19 -0.68 -4.97 13.21
N ARG A 20 -1.53 -5.64 12.43
CA ARG A 20 -1.13 -6.85 11.72
C ARG A 20 -0.05 -6.55 10.67
N ILE A 21 -0.23 -5.48 9.92
CA ILE A 21 0.76 -5.08 8.91
C ILE A 21 2.08 -4.74 9.57
N ARG A 22 2.03 -4.00 10.66
CA ARG A 22 3.24 -3.60 11.40
C ARG A 22 4.02 -4.81 11.86
N GLU A 23 3.34 -5.76 12.48
CA GLU A 23 4.01 -6.94 13.01
C GLU A 23 4.56 -7.82 11.89
N THR A 24 3.81 -7.98 10.82
CA THR A 24 4.25 -8.78 9.69
C THR A 24 5.48 -8.16 9.03
N ALA A 25 5.48 -6.83 8.86
CA ALA A 25 6.63 -6.14 8.28
C ALA A 25 7.87 -6.30 9.16
N ARG A 26 7.67 -6.20 10.48
CA ARG A 26 8.77 -6.37 11.42
C ARG A 26 9.39 -7.76 11.28
N LEU A 27 8.56 -8.78 11.24
CA LEU A 27 9.04 -10.15 11.12
C LEU A 27 9.68 -10.44 9.77
N ALA A 28 9.19 -9.79 8.72
CA ALA A 28 9.73 -9.98 7.37
C ALA A 28 10.94 -9.08 7.09
N GLY A 29 11.30 -8.21 8.01
CA GLY A 29 12.42 -7.31 7.82
C GLY A 29 12.17 -6.22 6.79
N VAL A 30 10.91 -5.82 6.63
CA VAL A 30 10.51 -4.79 5.66
C VAL A 30 10.30 -3.47 6.38
N PRO A 31 11.04 -2.41 6.02
CA PRO A 31 10.80 -1.09 6.60
C PRO A 31 9.41 -0.60 6.22
N LEU A 32 8.73 0.04 7.16
CA LEU A 32 7.33 0.42 7.01
C LEU A 32 7.08 1.78 7.62
N THR A 33 6.35 2.61 6.90
CA THR A 33 5.89 3.92 7.37
C THR A 33 4.38 3.99 7.18
N PHE A 34 3.66 4.41 8.21
CA PHE A 34 2.23 4.66 8.08
C PHE A 34 2.02 6.15 7.81
N ALA A 35 1.11 6.46 6.89
CA ALA A 35 0.73 7.83 6.58
C ALA A 35 -0.78 7.94 6.64
N ARG A 36 -1.30 8.98 7.29
CA ARG A 36 -2.73 9.15 7.50
C ARG A 36 -3.30 10.39 6.83
N THR A 37 -2.48 11.42 6.64
CA THR A 37 -2.91 12.68 6.08
C THR A 37 -2.23 12.91 4.74
N SER A 38 -2.78 13.82 3.95
CA SER A 38 -2.19 14.19 2.68
C SER A 38 -0.76 14.68 2.85
N ASP A 39 -0.51 15.45 3.92
CA ASP A 39 0.83 15.95 4.19
C ASP A 39 1.80 14.83 4.52
N GLU A 40 1.35 13.86 5.34
CA GLU A 40 2.18 12.72 5.68
C GLU A 40 2.49 11.87 4.46
N ILE A 41 1.51 11.68 3.60
CA ILE A 41 1.69 10.92 2.37
C ILE A 41 2.70 11.63 1.46
N ALA A 42 2.53 12.94 1.28
CA ALA A 42 3.44 13.72 0.45
C ALA A 42 4.88 13.63 0.98
N ALA A 43 5.04 13.75 2.29
CA ALA A 43 6.37 13.66 2.91
C ALA A 43 6.97 12.27 2.72
N ALA A 44 6.16 11.23 2.89
CA ALA A 44 6.64 9.86 2.73
C ALA A 44 7.07 9.58 1.30
N LEU A 45 6.38 10.14 0.32
CA LEU A 45 6.72 9.94 -1.09
C LEU A 45 8.05 10.56 -1.48
N THR A 46 8.49 11.59 -0.78
CA THR A 46 9.80 12.21 -1.09
C THR A 46 10.96 11.27 -0.79
N GLY A 47 10.74 10.26 0.05
CA GLY A 47 11.76 9.28 0.38
C GLY A 47 11.85 8.13 -0.59
N THR A 48 11.19 8.20 -1.72
CA THR A 48 11.16 7.16 -2.75
C THR A 48 10.87 5.78 -2.16
N PRO A 49 9.67 5.57 -1.59
CA PRO A 49 9.31 4.27 -1.03
C PRO A 49 9.22 3.20 -2.11
N ARG A 50 9.23 1.95 -1.70
CA ARG A 50 9.10 0.83 -2.63
C ARG A 50 7.75 0.85 -3.33
N PHE A 51 6.70 1.08 -2.56
CA PHE A 51 5.34 1.20 -3.07
C PHE A 51 4.45 1.73 -1.95
N VAL A 52 3.24 2.13 -2.33
CA VAL A 52 2.22 2.54 -1.38
C VAL A 52 1.21 1.39 -1.26
N LEU A 53 0.95 0.95 -0.05
CA LEU A 53 -0.12 -0.01 0.25
C LEU A 53 -1.36 0.81 0.61
N LEU A 54 -2.38 0.77 -0.23
CA LEU A 54 -3.50 1.70 -0.13
C LEU A 54 -4.83 0.97 0.08
N ASP A 55 -5.50 1.32 1.16
CA ASP A 55 -6.84 0.82 1.47
C ASP A 55 -7.87 1.56 0.63
N LEU A 56 -8.41 0.89 -0.39
CA LEU A 56 -9.40 1.51 -1.28
C LEU A 56 -10.80 1.56 -0.67
N THR A 57 -10.97 1.03 0.54
CA THR A 57 -12.27 0.99 1.21
C THR A 57 -12.38 1.99 2.35
N ALA A 58 -11.40 2.84 2.53
CA ALA A 58 -11.32 3.72 3.69
C ALA A 58 -11.98 5.08 3.49
N GLY A 59 -12.50 5.36 2.31
CA GLY A 59 -13.15 6.65 2.03
C GLY A 59 -12.18 7.81 2.02
N LEU A 60 -11.01 7.60 1.47
CA LEU A 60 -9.95 8.62 1.43
C LEU A 60 -10.02 9.43 0.13
N ASP A 61 -9.21 10.46 0.06
CA ASP A 61 -9.10 11.27 -1.15
C ASP A 61 -8.15 10.57 -2.14
N TYR A 62 -8.67 9.58 -2.83
CA TYR A 62 -7.87 8.74 -3.72
C TYR A 62 -7.33 9.52 -4.92
N GLU A 63 -8.07 10.52 -5.36
CA GLU A 63 -7.61 11.33 -6.48
C GLU A 63 -6.28 11.99 -6.14
N THR A 64 -6.20 12.59 -4.97
CA THR A 64 -4.97 13.25 -4.51
C THR A 64 -3.87 12.24 -4.24
N ILE A 65 -4.20 11.15 -3.56
CA ILE A 65 -3.20 10.13 -3.18
C ILE A 65 -2.59 9.47 -4.41
N LEU A 66 -3.44 9.03 -5.32
CA LEU A 66 -2.96 8.35 -6.53
C LEU A 66 -2.22 9.30 -7.45
N GLY A 67 -2.68 10.56 -7.51
CA GLY A 67 -1.99 11.58 -8.29
C GLY A 67 -0.60 11.87 -7.75
N ALA A 68 -0.47 11.95 -6.42
CA ALA A 68 0.83 12.20 -5.79
C ALA A 68 1.78 11.03 -6.01
N ALA A 69 1.29 9.81 -5.87
CA ALA A 69 2.11 8.63 -6.09
C ALA A 69 2.59 8.56 -7.54
N ALA A 70 1.71 8.83 -8.49
CA ALA A 70 2.06 8.84 -9.91
C ALA A 70 3.12 9.90 -10.21
N ALA A 71 2.94 11.10 -9.65
CA ALA A 71 3.89 12.18 -9.87
C ALA A 71 5.27 11.83 -9.29
N ALA A 72 5.30 11.06 -8.21
CA ALA A 72 6.56 10.64 -7.58
C ALA A 72 7.14 9.39 -8.23
N GLY A 73 6.42 8.76 -9.16
CA GLY A 73 6.87 7.52 -9.79
C GLY A 73 6.83 6.33 -8.86
N VAL A 74 5.96 6.36 -7.84
CA VAL A 74 5.87 5.30 -6.85
C VAL A 74 4.65 4.44 -7.16
N PRO A 75 4.84 3.11 -7.31
CA PRO A 75 3.70 2.24 -7.62
C PRO A 75 2.78 2.05 -6.41
N VAL A 76 1.54 1.68 -6.68
CA VAL A 76 0.52 1.50 -5.64
C VAL A 76 -0.01 0.07 -5.67
N LEU A 77 0.01 -0.58 -4.51
CA LEU A 77 -0.68 -1.83 -4.29
C LEU A 77 -1.97 -1.51 -3.53
N GLY A 78 -3.09 -1.54 -4.22
CA GLY A 78 -4.38 -1.27 -3.60
C GLY A 78 -5.03 -2.54 -3.09
N PHE A 79 -5.88 -2.41 -2.08
CA PHE A 79 -6.70 -3.55 -1.69
C PHE A 79 -8.14 -3.12 -1.45
N THR A 80 -9.04 -4.05 -1.71
CA THR A 80 -10.47 -3.86 -1.58
C THR A 80 -11.07 -5.12 -0.99
N THR A 81 -12.40 -5.15 -0.85
CA THR A 81 -13.12 -6.36 -0.43
C THR A 81 -14.03 -6.79 -1.55
N HIS A 82 -14.48 -8.04 -1.53
CA HIS A 82 -15.45 -8.51 -2.52
C HIS A 82 -16.72 -7.66 -2.49
N ALA A 83 -17.17 -7.29 -1.29
CA ALA A 83 -18.38 -6.51 -1.14
C ALA A 83 -18.26 -5.12 -1.75
N LEU A 84 -17.08 -4.54 -1.73
CA LEU A 84 -16.85 -3.17 -2.19
C LEU A 84 -16.10 -3.08 -3.51
N ALA A 85 -15.81 -4.21 -4.13
CA ALA A 85 -15.00 -4.24 -5.35
C ALA A 85 -15.58 -3.36 -6.45
N ARG A 86 -16.89 -3.36 -6.60
CA ARG A 86 -17.54 -2.53 -7.63
C ARG A 86 -17.40 -1.05 -7.32
N GLN A 87 -17.55 -0.67 -6.05
CA GLN A 87 -17.46 0.72 -5.64
C GLN A 87 -16.04 1.27 -5.80
N THR A 88 -15.03 0.43 -5.59
CA THR A 88 -13.65 0.84 -5.70
C THR A 88 -13.10 0.75 -7.12
N GLN A 89 -13.90 0.20 -8.04
CA GLN A 89 -13.47 -0.04 -9.42
C GLN A 89 -12.81 1.17 -10.10
N PRO A 90 -13.32 2.41 -9.93
CA PRO A 90 -12.70 3.55 -10.60
C PRO A 90 -11.23 3.74 -10.25
N TRP A 91 -10.79 3.25 -9.11
CA TRP A 91 -9.39 3.42 -8.66
C TRP A 91 -8.48 2.27 -9.09
N HIS A 92 -9.06 1.13 -9.51
CA HIS A 92 -8.26 -0.07 -9.80
C HIS A 92 -7.25 0.16 -10.92
N ALA A 93 -7.66 0.86 -11.97
CA ALA A 93 -6.77 1.10 -13.11
C ALA A 93 -5.62 2.03 -12.78
N ARG A 94 -5.71 2.75 -11.68
CA ARG A 94 -4.68 3.69 -11.25
C ARG A 94 -3.71 3.07 -10.23
N CYS A 95 -3.92 1.79 -9.90
CA CYS A 95 -3.00 1.03 -9.06
C CYS A 95 -2.23 0.05 -9.95
N GLU A 96 -0.99 -0.20 -9.60
CA GLU A 96 -0.18 -1.19 -10.33
C GLU A 96 -0.75 -2.58 -10.11
N ARG A 97 -1.34 -2.81 -8.95
CA ARG A 97 -1.92 -4.08 -8.60
C ARG A 97 -3.02 -3.86 -7.57
N VAL A 98 -4.09 -4.63 -7.67
CA VAL A 98 -5.16 -4.61 -6.68
C VAL A 98 -5.43 -6.02 -6.23
N VAL A 99 -5.51 -6.23 -4.91
CA VAL A 99 -5.83 -7.54 -4.33
C VAL A 99 -7.01 -7.37 -3.39
N THR A 100 -7.62 -8.49 -3.02
CA THR A 100 -8.65 -8.46 -1.97
C THR A 100 -7.97 -8.44 -0.62
N LYS A 101 -8.70 -7.97 0.40
CA LYS A 101 -8.18 -7.99 1.76
C LYS A 101 -7.87 -9.42 2.21
N GLU A 102 -8.65 -10.40 1.74
CA GLU A 102 -8.40 -11.80 2.03
C GLU A 102 -7.05 -12.24 1.48
N THR A 103 -6.79 -11.96 0.22
CA THR A 103 -5.52 -12.29 -0.41
C THR A 103 -4.37 -11.56 0.28
N LEU A 104 -4.57 -10.28 0.57
CA LEU A 104 -3.55 -9.50 1.25
C LEU A 104 -3.20 -10.13 2.59
N THR A 105 -4.22 -10.51 3.38
CA THR A 105 -4.01 -11.12 4.68
C THR A 105 -3.27 -12.46 4.57
N ALA A 106 -3.65 -13.28 3.61
CA ALA A 106 -3.07 -14.61 3.43
C ALA A 106 -1.61 -14.56 2.95
N GLU A 107 -1.28 -13.55 2.15
CA GLU A 107 0.03 -13.47 1.51
C GLU A 107 0.83 -12.25 1.98
N LEU A 108 0.48 -11.72 3.13
CA LEU A 108 1.04 -10.43 3.57
C LEU A 108 2.57 -10.39 3.60
N PRO A 109 3.28 -11.39 4.14
CA PRO A 109 4.75 -11.31 4.14
C PRO A 109 5.33 -11.20 2.73
N ALA A 110 4.83 -11.99 1.80
CA ALA A 110 5.33 -11.97 0.42
C ALA A 110 4.98 -10.65 -0.25
N LEU A 111 3.76 -10.16 -0.04
CA LEU A 111 3.32 -8.92 -0.66
C LEU A 111 4.08 -7.72 -0.12
N LEU A 112 4.42 -7.70 1.16
CA LEU A 112 5.23 -6.62 1.73
C LEU A 112 6.63 -6.60 1.12
N ARG A 113 7.18 -7.78 0.82
CA ARG A 113 8.50 -7.85 0.21
C ARG A 113 8.47 -7.57 -1.29
N GLU A 114 7.48 -8.08 -1.98
CA GLU A 114 7.41 -8.02 -3.44
C GLU A 114 6.51 -6.92 -3.98
N GLY A 115 5.49 -6.56 -3.19
CA GLY A 115 4.60 -5.47 -3.54
C GLY A 115 3.87 -5.68 -4.84
N VAL A 116 4.09 -4.75 -5.75
CA VAL A 116 3.41 -4.76 -7.04
C VAL A 116 4.11 -5.62 -8.06
N ARG A 117 5.30 -6.15 -7.73
CA ARG A 117 6.05 -6.94 -8.68
C ARG A 117 5.27 -8.19 -9.03
N ARG A 118 5.17 -8.45 -10.30
CA ARG A 118 4.56 -9.68 -10.78
C ARG A 118 5.66 -10.65 -11.13
N ILE A 119 5.44 -11.91 -10.73
CA ILE A 119 6.37 -12.95 -11.13
C ILE A 119 6.07 -13.26 -12.59
N ALA A 120 7.07 -13.07 -13.42
CA ALA A 120 6.93 -13.40 -14.83
C ALA A 120 6.84 -14.90 -14.97
N VAL A 121 5.92 -15.34 -15.76
CA VAL A 121 5.74 -16.76 -16.03
C VAL A 121 5.91 -17.04 -17.50
#